data_0a760df6219a91b39df6eea19d7f2fa1
#
_entry.id   0a760df6219a91b39df6eea19d7f2fa1
#
_cell.length_a   1.000
_cell.length_b   1.000
_cell.length_c   1.000
_cell.angle_alpha   90.00
_cell.angle_beta   90.00
_cell.angle_gamma   90.00
#
_symmetry.space_group_name_H-M   'P 1'
#
loop_
_entity.id
_entity.type
_entity.pdbx_description
1 polymer ?
#
loop_
_entity_poly.entity_id
_entity_poly.type
_entity_poly.pdbx_seq_one_letter_code
_entity_poly.pdbx_strand_id
1 'polypeptide(L)'
;MSKTIPTEIERFDLSARVQHIIMFTTFLFLAFTGWGLKYAYAEPASAWIRMWGGAKSAGIIHRVAGIIMLLDFAYHQFYLLNLARKKDLRPSIVPGPKDVMDFFQNIGYFLGITRNKPYFGKFTYLQKFDYWAVYWGMFIIGTSGLFLMFPVPVSYLFPSWSLSWIWDVLFIMHSDEALLAIVFILIAHFYNEHLRAEVFPMSWIWITGKMPIEDLKRHHPAEYDKLYGDKKKR
;
A
#
# COMPACT_ATOMS: atom_id res chain seq x y z
N MET A 1 -22.82 -24.92 23.63
CA MET A 1 -23.47 -23.80 22.98
C MET A 1 -22.87 -23.65 21.59
N SER A 2 -23.62 -23.88 20.52
CA SER A 2 -23.21 -23.62 19.15
C SER A 2 -23.00 -22.12 18.99
N LYS A 3 -21.77 -21.69 18.68
CA LYS A 3 -21.50 -20.29 18.35
C LYS A 3 -22.23 -19.98 17.05
N THR A 4 -23.21 -19.12 17.10
CA THR A 4 -23.82 -18.58 15.87
C THR A 4 -22.73 -17.90 15.04
N ILE A 5 -22.47 -18.40 13.86
CA ILE A 5 -21.49 -17.81 12.94
C ILE A 5 -22.15 -16.55 12.36
N PRO A 6 -21.53 -15.37 12.47
CA PRO A 6 -22.08 -14.13 11.92
C PRO A 6 -22.07 -14.17 10.38
N THR A 7 -22.87 -13.33 9.74
CA THR A 7 -22.90 -13.22 8.27
C THR A 7 -21.70 -12.47 7.72
N GLU A 8 -21.13 -11.56 8.51
CA GLU A 8 -19.98 -10.72 8.16
C GLU A 8 -19.00 -10.64 9.32
N ILE A 9 -17.72 -10.40 9.00
CA ILE A 9 -16.64 -10.14 9.96
C ILE A 9 -16.00 -8.78 9.70
N GLU A 10 -15.66 -8.05 10.77
CA GLU A 10 -14.84 -6.85 10.64
C GLU A 10 -13.40 -7.22 10.26
N ARG A 11 -12.98 -6.72 9.09
CA ARG A 11 -11.66 -6.97 8.51
C ARG A 11 -10.71 -5.83 8.79
N PHE A 12 -11.20 -4.59 8.64
CA PHE A 12 -10.47 -3.36 8.88
C PHE A 12 -11.28 -2.41 9.75
N ASP A 13 -10.66 -1.91 10.80
CA ASP A 13 -11.23 -0.89 11.66
C ASP A 13 -11.35 0.47 10.96
N LEU A 14 -12.06 1.41 11.60
CA LEU A 14 -12.28 2.74 11.03
C LEU A 14 -10.95 3.48 10.77
N SER A 15 -9.97 3.34 11.68
CA SER A 15 -8.67 4.01 11.53
C SER A 15 -7.93 3.53 10.28
N ALA A 16 -7.84 2.22 10.05
CA ALA A 16 -7.21 1.65 8.86
C ALA A 16 -7.89 2.11 7.57
N ARG A 17 -9.22 2.20 7.56
CA ARG A 17 -9.99 2.65 6.38
C ARG A 17 -9.77 4.13 6.08
N VAL A 18 -9.77 4.99 7.11
CA VAL A 18 -9.53 6.44 6.95
C VAL A 18 -8.11 6.67 6.42
N GLN A 19 -7.09 6.01 6.99
CA GLN A 19 -5.72 6.05 6.49
C GLN A 19 -5.64 5.65 5.01
N HIS A 20 -6.30 4.56 4.62
CA HIS A 20 -6.31 4.10 3.23
C HIS A 20 -6.95 5.13 2.29
N ILE A 21 -8.03 5.79 2.70
CA ILE A 21 -8.69 6.84 1.89
C ILE A 21 -7.78 8.07 1.74
N ILE A 22 -7.11 8.50 2.82
CA ILE A 22 -6.17 9.61 2.79
C ILE A 22 -4.99 9.26 1.87
N MET A 23 -4.38 8.09 2.04
CA MET A 23 -3.27 7.61 1.23
C MET A 23 -3.67 7.54 -0.26
N PHE A 24 -4.81 6.93 -0.58
CA PHE A 24 -5.31 6.83 -1.96
C PHE A 24 -5.52 8.20 -2.59
N THR A 25 -6.20 9.10 -1.89
CA THR A 25 -6.51 10.45 -2.41
C THR A 25 -5.23 11.25 -2.63
N THR A 26 -4.33 11.28 -1.65
CA THR A 26 -3.06 12.00 -1.77
C THR A 26 -2.16 11.38 -2.83
N PHE A 27 -2.13 10.05 -2.97
CA PHE A 27 -1.41 9.36 -4.02
C PHE A 27 -1.86 9.80 -5.42
N LEU A 28 -3.17 9.92 -5.66
CA LEU A 28 -3.67 10.41 -6.96
C LEU A 28 -3.20 11.84 -7.25
N PHE A 29 -3.30 12.75 -6.28
CA PHE A 29 -2.79 14.12 -6.46
C PHE A 29 -1.29 14.14 -6.73
N LEU A 30 -0.50 13.35 -5.99
CA LEU A 30 0.94 13.24 -6.17
C LEU A 30 1.31 12.64 -7.52
N ALA A 31 0.64 11.57 -7.95
CA ALA A 31 0.87 10.94 -9.25
C ALA A 31 0.58 11.90 -10.41
N PHE A 32 -0.59 12.55 -10.38
CA PHE A 32 -1.01 13.43 -11.46
C PHE A 32 -0.18 14.72 -11.53
N THR A 33 0.15 15.32 -10.41
CA THR A 33 0.99 16.52 -10.39
C THR A 33 2.46 16.17 -10.66
N GLY A 34 2.97 15.08 -10.06
CA GLY A 34 4.36 14.65 -10.21
C GLY A 34 4.70 14.24 -11.64
N TRP A 35 3.83 13.47 -12.31
CA TRP A 35 4.01 13.13 -13.71
C TRP A 35 4.12 14.37 -14.60
N GLY A 36 3.21 15.32 -14.43
CA GLY A 36 3.23 16.56 -15.16
C GLY A 36 4.47 17.40 -14.88
N LEU A 37 4.90 17.50 -13.61
CA LEU A 37 6.11 18.24 -13.23
C LEU A 37 7.38 17.60 -13.79
N LYS A 38 7.50 16.27 -13.75
CA LYS A 38 8.67 15.54 -14.28
C LYS A 38 8.85 15.73 -15.78
N TYR A 39 7.76 15.74 -16.55
CA TYR A 39 7.77 15.83 -18.02
C TYR A 39 7.28 17.16 -18.57
N ALA A 40 7.33 18.24 -17.78
CA ALA A 40 6.81 19.57 -18.13
C ALA A 40 7.36 20.17 -19.43
N TYR A 41 8.52 19.69 -19.90
CA TYR A 41 9.19 20.10 -21.13
C TYR A 41 8.57 19.47 -22.39
N ALA A 42 7.71 18.48 -22.26
CA ALA A 42 7.12 17.72 -23.37
C ALA A 42 5.59 17.79 -23.34
N GLU A 43 4.98 17.85 -24.51
CA GLU A 43 3.56 17.58 -24.65
C GLU A 43 3.33 16.04 -24.58
N PRO A 44 2.25 15.56 -23.94
CA PRO A 44 1.09 16.29 -23.40
C PRO A 44 1.23 16.76 -21.94
N ALA A 45 2.38 16.55 -21.28
CA ALA A 45 2.53 16.86 -19.85
C ALA A 45 2.50 18.36 -19.58
N SER A 46 3.00 19.19 -20.48
CA SER A 46 2.89 20.66 -20.36
C SER A 46 1.44 21.13 -20.46
N ALA A 47 0.63 20.56 -21.35
CA ALA A 47 -0.81 20.84 -21.43
C ALA A 47 -1.52 20.41 -20.13
N TRP A 48 -1.18 19.24 -19.60
CA TRP A 48 -1.69 18.73 -18.34
C TRP A 48 -1.40 19.68 -17.18
N ILE A 49 -0.15 20.17 -17.06
CA ILE A 49 0.24 21.13 -16.01
C ILE A 49 -0.54 22.43 -16.12
N ARG A 50 -0.83 22.92 -17.34
CA ARG A 50 -1.66 24.12 -17.53
C ARG A 50 -3.07 23.96 -16.93
N MET A 51 -3.65 22.76 -16.98
CA MET A 51 -4.95 22.47 -16.34
C MET A 51 -4.91 22.60 -14.81
N TRP A 52 -3.75 22.39 -14.19
CA TRP A 52 -3.54 22.59 -12.76
C TRP A 52 -3.18 24.04 -12.38
N GLY A 53 -3.28 25.00 -13.31
CA GLY A 53 -2.91 26.40 -13.09
C GLY A 53 -1.41 26.69 -13.26
N GLY A 54 -0.70 25.84 -14.02
CA GLY A 54 0.73 25.96 -14.29
C GLY A 54 1.62 25.25 -13.29
N ALA A 55 2.93 25.22 -13.56
CA ALA A 55 3.91 24.45 -12.77
C ALA A 55 3.99 24.91 -11.30
N LYS A 56 3.79 26.22 -11.03
CA LYS A 56 3.81 26.75 -9.66
C LYS A 56 2.63 26.18 -8.84
N SER A 57 1.42 26.20 -9.37
CA SER A 57 0.23 25.68 -8.71
C SER A 57 0.30 24.16 -8.53
N ALA A 58 0.70 23.43 -9.58
CA ALA A 58 0.92 21.99 -9.51
C ALA A 58 1.97 21.63 -8.44
N GLY A 59 3.07 22.37 -8.35
CA GLY A 59 4.09 22.18 -7.32
C GLY A 59 3.60 22.46 -5.90
N ILE A 60 2.70 23.43 -5.70
CA ILE A 60 2.08 23.66 -4.39
C ILE A 60 1.16 22.49 -4.02
N ILE A 61 0.29 22.06 -4.93
CA ILE A 61 -0.61 20.93 -4.71
C ILE A 61 0.19 19.67 -4.39
N HIS A 62 1.26 19.40 -5.14
CA HIS A 62 2.15 18.26 -4.91
C HIS A 62 2.74 18.27 -3.50
N ARG A 63 3.30 19.38 -3.06
CA ARG A 63 3.89 19.52 -1.72
C ARG A 63 2.85 19.37 -0.61
N VAL A 64 1.67 19.99 -0.76
CA VAL A 64 0.58 19.86 0.23
C VAL A 64 0.12 18.41 0.33
N ALA A 65 -0.12 17.74 -0.80
CA ALA A 65 -0.49 16.32 -0.81
C ALA A 65 0.63 15.45 -0.20
N GLY A 66 1.90 15.76 -0.49
CA GLY A 66 3.04 15.07 0.10
C GLY A 66 3.13 15.21 1.63
N ILE A 67 2.89 16.41 2.15
CA ILE A 67 2.85 16.65 3.61
C ILE A 67 1.71 15.83 4.24
N ILE A 68 0.51 15.86 3.67
CA ILE A 68 -0.64 15.10 4.19
C ILE A 68 -0.32 13.59 4.20
N MET A 69 0.25 13.07 3.11
CA MET A 69 0.65 11.68 3.00
C MET A 69 1.73 11.30 4.03
N LEU A 70 2.73 12.15 4.26
CA LEU A 70 3.76 11.93 5.29
C LEU A 70 3.18 11.93 6.71
N LEU A 71 2.22 12.81 7.00
CA LEU A 71 1.52 12.82 8.28
C LEU A 71 0.69 11.54 8.47
N ASP A 72 0.01 11.07 7.44
CA ASP A 72 -0.72 9.80 7.46
C ASP A 72 0.24 8.62 7.68
N PHE A 73 1.37 8.58 6.98
CA PHE A 73 2.41 7.57 7.19
C PHE A 73 3.00 7.60 8.60
N ALA A 74 3.26 8.77 9.17
CA ALA A 74 3.70 8.93 10.55
C ALA A 74 2.63 8.43 11.54
N TYR A 75 1.35 8.79 11.31
CA TYR A 75 0.23 8.26 12.10
C TYR A 75 0.14 6.73 12.00
N HIS A 76 0.38 6.16 10.82
CA HIS A 76 0.41 4.71 10.64
C HIS A 76 1.44 4.02 11.53
N GLN A 77 2.62 4.62 11.79
CA GLN A 77 3.60 4.06 12.72
C GLN A 77 3.03 4.00 14.15
N PHE A 78 2.34 5.05 14.60
CA PHE A 78 1.68 5.05 15.91
C PHE A 78 0.54 4.03 15.99
N TYR A 79 -0.22 3.88 14.91
CA TYR A 79 -1.25 2.86 14.81
C TYR A 79 -0.66 1.45 14.94
N LEU A 80 0.40 1.13 14.22
CA LEU A 80 1.10 -0.15 14.31
C LEU A 80 1.68 -0.41 15.72
N LEU A 81 2.32 0.59 16.33
CA LEU A 81 2.82 0.50 17.70
C LEU A 81 1.69 0.23 18.71
N ASN A 82 0.54 0.84 18.52
CA ASN A 82 -0.62 0.64 19.38
C ASN A 82 -1.19 -0.78 19.25
N LEU A 83 -1.29 -1.29 18.04
CA LEU A 83 -1.67 -2.68 17.77
C LEU A 83 -0.65 -3.65 18.41
N ALA A 84 0.65 -3.37 18.29
CA ALA A 84 1.70 -4.19 18.90
C ALA A 84 1.56 -4.24 20.43
N ARG A 85 1.34 -3.10 21.08
CA ARG A 85 1.15 -3.00 22.55
C ARG A 85 -0.07 -3.78 23.03
N LYS A 86 -1.16 -3.77 22.26
CA LYS A 86 -2.39 -4.51 22.59
C LYS A 86 -2.27 -6.02 22.33
N LYS A 87 -1.12 -6.52 21.90
CA LYS A 87 -0.89 -7.90 21.43
C LYS A 87 -1.84 -8.35 20.30
N ASP A 88 -2.51 -7.39 19.65
CA ASP A 88 -3.39 -7.63 18.50
C ASP A 88 -2.61 -7.68 17.19
N LEU A 89 -1.38 -7.16 17.18
CA LEU A 89 -0.39 -7.43 16.16
C LEU A 89 0.13 -8.85 16.35
N ARG A 90 -0.68 -9.81 15.98
CA ARG A 90 -0.10 -11.06 15.53
C ARG A 90 0.68 -10.73 14.27
N PRO A 91 1.89 -11.30 14.06
CA PRO A 91 2.74 -10.96 12.91
C PRO A 91 2.16 -11.49 11.59
N SER A 92 0.85 -11.36 11.40
CA SER A 92 0.13 -11.86 10.23
C SER A 92 0.45 -11.07 8.96
N ILE A 93 0.92 -9.80 9.11
CA ILE A 93 1.33 -8.96 7.98
C ILE A 93 2.84 -9.07 7.69
N VAL A 94 3.64 -9.58 8.62
CA VAL A 94 5.07 -9.77 8.42
C VAL A 94 5.29 -11.01 7.55
N PRO A 95 6.08 -10.91 6.45
CA PRO A 95 6.45 -12.06 5.65
C PRO A 95 7.22 -13.10 6.45
N GLY A 96 6.95 -14.37 6.20
CA GLY A 96 7.61 -15.49 6.86
C GLY A 96 7.90 -16.65 5.89
N PRO A 97 8.60 -17.69 6.35
CA PRO A 97 8.95 -18.83 5.49
C PRO A 97 7.74 -19.49 4.81
N LYS A 98 6.58 -19.49 5.49
CA LYS A 98 5.33 -20.00 4.91
C LYS A 98 4.92 -19.25 3.64
N ASP A 99 5.15 -17.93 3.58
CA ASP A 99 4.75 -17.13 2.41
C ASP A 99 5.54 -17.51 1.16
N VAL A 100 6.81 -17.89 1.31
CA VAL A 100 7.65 -18.41 0.23
C VAL A 100 7.11 -19.78 -0.24
N MET A 101 6.73 -20.64 0.70
CA MET A 101 6.12 -21.95 0.38
C MET A 101 4.77 -21.76 -0.33
N ASP A 102 3.93 -20.86 0.18
CA ASP A 102 2.63 -20.53 -0.41
C ASP A 102 2.79 -19.98 -1.83
N PHE A 103 3.82 -19.16 -2.09
CA PHE A 103 4.14 -18.65 -3.43
C PHE A 103 4.44 -19.79 -4.41
N PHE A 104 5.37 -20.69 -4.07
CA PHE A 104 5.71 -21.81 -4.95
C PHE A 104 4.55 -22.80 -5.10
N GLN A 105 3.80 -23.06 -4.04
CA GLN A 105 2.61 -23.90 -4.11
C GLN A 105 1.56 -23.28 -5.04
N ASN A 106 1.38 -21.96 -5.00
CA ASN A 106 0.43 -21.26 -5.87
C ASN A 106 0.85 -21.30 -7.35
N ILE A 107 2.15 -21.15 -7.63
CA ILE A 107 2.69 -21.37 -8.97
C ILE A 107 2.43 -22.82 -9.42
N GLY A 108 2.74 -23.80 -8.59
CA GLY A 108 2.47 -25.21 -8.87
C GLY A 108 0.99 -25.49 -9.14
N TYR A 109 0.08 -24.80 -8.44
CA TYR A 109 -1.35 -24.88 -8.68
C TYR A 109 -1.72 -24.32 -10.07
N PHE A 110 -1.23 -23.14 -10.44
CA PHE A 110 -1.50 -22.56 -11.76
C PHE A 110 -0.90 -23.36 -12.92
N LEU A 111 0.23 -24.02 -12.69
CA LEU A 111 0.85 -24.91 -13.67
C LEU A 111 0.22 -26.33 -13.71
N GLY A 112 -0.79 -26.60 -12.86
CA GLY A 112 -1.42 -27.91 -12.78
C GLY A 112 -0.58 -28.99 -12.08
N ILE A 113 0.56 -28.63 -11.47
CA ILE A 113 1.45 -29.56 -10.75
C ILE A 113 0.82 -29.97 -9.41
N THR A 114 0.16 -29.04 -8.73
CA THR A 114 -0.56 -29.30 -7.47
C THR A 114 -2.06 -29.07 -7.64
N ARG A 115 -2.88 -29.86 -6.94
CA ARG A 115 -4.34 -29.74 -6.99
C ARG A 115 -4.90 -28.75 -5.96
N ASN A 116 -4.13 -28.43 -4.94
CA ASN A 116 -4.57 -27.64 -3.80
C ASN A 116 -3.95 -26.25 -3.84
N LYS A 117 -4.81 -25.21 -3.69
CA LYS A 117 -4.37 -23.84 -3.42
C LYS A 117 -3.70 -23.76 -2.04
N PRO A 118 -2.81 -22.77 -1.82
CA PRO A 118 -2.26 -22.51 -0.49
C PRO A 118 -3.35 -22.23 0.54
N TYR A 119 -3.10 -22.65 1.79
CA TYR A 119 -4.04 -22.49 2.90
C TYR A 119 -3.78 -21.16 3.63
N PHE A 120 -4.40 -20.08 3.13
CA PHE A 120 -4.12 -18.71 3.56
C PHE A 120 -4.72 -18.36 4.92
N GLY A 121 -3.92 -17.64 5.73
CA GLY A 121 -4.35 -16.99 6.97
C GLY A 121 -5.01 -15.63 6.74
N LYS A 122 -4.86 -14.73 7.73
CA LYS A 122 -5.45 -13.38 7.65
C LYS A 122 -5.02 -12.62 6.41
N PHE A 123 -3.76 -12.72 6.01
CA PHE A 123 -3.24 -12.11 4.78
C PHE A 123 -2.57 -13.19 3.92
N THR A 124 -2.73 -13.07 2.62
CA THR A 124 -1.99 -13.86 1.63
C THR A 124 -0.57 -13.31 1.48
N TYR A 125 0.33 -14.11 0.90
CA TYR A 125 1.68 -13.64 0.60
C TYR A 125 1.69 -12.43 -0.35
N LEU A 126 0.74 -12.37 -1.30
CA LEU A 126 0.59 -11.22 -2.21
C LEU A 126 0.20 -9.95 -1.46
N GLN A 127 -0.77 -10.03 -0.55
CA GLN A 127 -1.20 -8.90 0.28
C GLN A 127 -0.07 -8.40 1.21
N LYS A 128 0.75 -9.31 1.73
CA LYS A 128 1.93 -8.94 2.51
C LYS A 128 2.98 -8.25 1.64
N PHE A 129 3.25 -8.79 0.46
CA PHE A 129 4.19 -8.20 -0.49
C PHE A 129 3.73 -6.78 -0.88
N ASP A 130 2.47 -6.63 -1.23
CA ASP A 130 1.84 -5.35 -1.60
C ASP A 130 1.98 -4.31 -0.48
N TYR A 131 1.62 -4.68 0.75
CA TYR A 131 1.78 -3.82 1.92
C TYR A 131 3.23 -3.36 2.11
N TRP A 132 4.19 -4.28 2.07
CA TRP A 132 5.59 -3.94 2.31
C TRP A 132 6.23 -3.18 1.15
N ALA A 133 5.80 -3.42 -0.09
CA ALA A 133 6.23 -2.63 -1.25
C ALA A 133 5.78 -1.17 -1.10
N VAL A 134 4.52 -0.93 -0.75
CA VAL A 134 4.01 0.41 -0.48
C VAL A 134 4.72 1.05 0.73
N TYR A 135 4.93 0.30 1.82
CA TYR A 135 5.59 0.79 3.03
C TYR A 135 7.01 1.29 2.74
N TRP A 136 7.83 0.51 2.05
CA TRP A 136 9.19 0.90 1.69
C TRP A 136 9.21 2.00 0.62
N GLY A 137 8.33 1.93 -0.38
CA GLY A 137 8.17 3.00 -1.36
C GLY A 137 7.84 4.33 -0.70
N MET A 138 6.90 4.35 0.26
CA MET A 138 6.56 5.53 1.05
C MET A 138 7.76 6.08 1.83
N PHE A 139 8.58 5.20 2.41
CA PHE A 139 9.78 5.62 3.13
C PHE A 139 10.80 6.28 2.18
N ILE A 140 11.07 5.67 1.01
CA ILE A 140 12.04 6.17 0.03
C ILE A 140 11.55 7.47 -0.61
N ILE A 141 10.33 7.46 -1.18
CA ILE A 141 9.75 8.61 -1.87
C ILE A 141 9.51 9.76 -0.89
N GLY A 142 8.98 9.45 0.30
CA GLY A 142 8.69 10.45 1.32
C GLY A 142 9.95 11.14 1.84
N THR A 143 10.99 10.37 2.16
CA THR A 143 12.26 10.91 2.66
C THR A 143 12.97 11.75 1.60
N SER A 144 13.10 11.24 0.38
CA SER A 144 13.72 11.97 -0.72
C SER A 144 12.93 13.23 -1.08
N GLY A 145 11.59 13.15 -1.11
CA GLY A 145 10.72 14.31 -1.34
C GLY A 145 10.83 15.37 -0.26
N LEU A 146 10.95 14.97 1.01
CA LEU A 146 11.17 15.90 2.11
C LEU A 146 12.49 16.66 1.98
N PHE A 147 13.57 15.96 1.60
CA PHE A 147 14.87 16.59 1.36
C PHE A 147 14.81 17.56 0.17
N LEU A 148 14.18 17.16 -0.93
CA LEU A 148 13.98 18.03 -2.09
C LEU A 148 13.09 19.24 -1.80
N MET A 149 12.16 19.12 -0.85
CA MET A 149 11.28 20.23 -0.43
C MET A 149 12.03 21.30 0.38
N PHE A 150 13.04 20.90 1.18
CA PHE A 150 13.78 21.77 2.09
C PHE A 150 15.30 21.74 1.83
N PRO A 151 15.76 22.09 0.62
CA PRO A 151 17.18 21.95 0.27
C PRO A 151 18.12 22.76 1.16
N VAL A 152 17.71 23.99 1.54
CA VAL A 152 18.55 24.86 2.36
C VAL A 152 18.75 24.30 3.78
N PRO A 153 17.72 23.98 4.57
CA PRO A 153 17.89 23.32 5.85
C PRO A 153 18.68 22.01 5.79
N VAL A 154 18.46 21.19 4.75
CA VAL A 154 19.17 19.93 4.55
C VAL A 154 20.68 20.16 4.32
N SER A 155 21.05 21.16 3.52
CA SER A 155 22.46 21.52 3.31
C SER A 155 23.14 22.05 4.58
N TYR A 156 22.42 22.70 5.48
CA TYR A 156 22.95 23.10 6.79
C TYR A 156 23.16 21.90 7.71
N LEU A 157 22.23 20.95 7.73
CA LEU A 157 22.33 19.73 8.57
C LEU A 157 23.41 18.76 8.04
N PHE A 158 23.59 18.74 6.73
CA PHE A 158 24.52 17.86 6.02
C PHE A 158 25.43 18.65 5.08
N PRO A 159 26.43 19.40 5.61
CA PRO A 159 27.31 20.24 4.76
C PRO A 159 28.05 19.47 3.66
N SER A 160 28.35 18.19 3.89
CA SER A 160 28.94 17.29 2.89
C SER A 160 28.01 16.98 1.69
N TRP A 161 26.71 17.26 1.82
CA TRP A 161 25.71 17.10 0.77
C TRP A 161 25.59 18.34 -0.15
N SER A 162 26.48 19.32 -0.01
CA SER A 162 26.56 20.45 -0.94
C SER A 162 26.99 20.04 -2.36
N LEU A 163 27.40 18.79 -2.56
CA LEU A 163 27.76 18.21 -3.84
C LEU A 163 26.51 18.02 -4.72
N SER A 164 26.54 18.55 -5.94
CA SER A 164 25.40 18.53 -6.87
C SER A 164 24.84 17.13 -7.14
N TRP A 165 25.70 16.12 -7.25
CA TRP A 165 25.32 14.75 -7.55
C TRP A 165 24.36 14.13 -6.50
N ILE A 166 24.42 14.55 -5.23
CA ILE A 166 23.52 14.05 -4.18
C ILE A 166 22.08 14.48 -4.49
N TRP A 167 21.90 15.73 -4.93
CA TRP A 167 20.57 16.24 -5.30
C TRP A 167 20.03 15.54 -6.54
N ASP A 168 20.89 15.21 -7.50
CA ASP A 168 20.51 14.42 -8.67
C ASP A 168 20.06 13.01 -8.26
N VAL A 169 20.79 12.35 -7.36
CA VAL A 169 20.41 11.04 -6.81
C VAL A 169 19.08 11.12 -6.06
N LEU A 170 18.88 12.12 -5.18
CA LEU A 170 17.61 12.31 -4.47
C LEU A 170 16.45 12.54 -5.44
N PHE A 171 16.66 13.32 -6.51
CA PHE A 171 15.65 13.56 -7.53
C PHE A 171 15.30 12.27 -8.28
N ILE A 172 16.30 11.49 -8.69
CA ILE A 172 16.08 10.19 -9.37
C ILE A 172 15.35 9.24 -8.43
N MET A 173 15.82 9.06 -7.20
CA MET A 173 15.16 8.22 -6.20
C MET A 173 13.69 8.62 -6.01
N HIS A 174 13.41 9.92 -5.88
CA HIS A 174 12.05 10.40 -5.70
C HIS A 174 11.18 10.15 -6.93
N SER A 175 11.67 10.55 -8.10
CA SER A 175 10.85 10.58 -9.32
C SER A 175 10.69 9.21 -9.98
N ASP A 176 11.72 8.37 -9.95
CA ASP A 176 11.68 7.06 -10.61
C ASP A 176 11.02 6.01 -9.72
N GLU A 177 11.26 6.08 -8.39
CA GLU A 177 10.50 5.27 -7.44
C GLU A 177 9.00 5.64 -7.46
N ALA A 178 8.65 6.93 -7.62
CA ALA A 178 7.26 7.35 -7.77
C ALA A 178 6.62 6.79 -9.06
N LEU A 179 7.35 6.75 -10.18
CA LEU A 179 6.85 6.09 -11.40
C LEU A 179 6.67 4.59 -11.22
N LEU A 180 7.63 3.93 -10.57
CA LEU A 180 7.51 2.51 -10.22
C LEU A 180 6.29 2.25 -9.33
N ALA A 181 6.09 3.09 -8.31
CA ALA A 181 4.92 3.01 -7.43
C ALA A 181 3.60 3.19 -8.20
N ILE A 182 3.52 4.15 -9.14
CA ILE A 182 2.33 4.36 -9.99
C ILE A 182 2.03 3.09 -10.80
N VAL A 183 3.03 2.53 -11.47
CA VAL A 183 2.87 1.32 -12.29
C VAL A 183 2.46 0.13 -11.41
N PHE A 184 3.12 -0.05 -10.28
CA PHE A 184 2.82 -1.12 -9.33
C PHE A 184 1.40 -1.02 -8.79
N ILE A 185 0.97 0.16 -8.32
CA ILE A 185 -0.38 0.37 -7.79
C ILE A 185 -1.44 0.13 -8.86
N LEU A 186 -1.25 0.62 -10.08
CA LEU A 186 -2.24 0.45 -11.16
C LEU A 186 -2.33 -1.00 -11.64
N ILE A 187 -1.20 -1.69 -11.81
CA ILE A 187 -1.18 -3.03 -12.39
C ILE A 187 -1.37 -4.11 -11.33
N ALA A 188 -0.58 -4.07 -10.23
CA ALA A 188 -0.60 -5.15 -9.25
C ALA A 188 -1.65 -4.92 -8.16
N HIS A 189 -1.57 -3.81 -7.42
CA HIS A 189 -2.47 -3.56 -6.30
C HIS A 189 -3.93 -3.44 -6.74
N PHE A 190 -4.21 -2.55 -7.69
CA PHE A 190 -5.59 -2.26 -8.10
C PHE A 190 -6.26 -3.48 -8.73
N TYR A 191 -5.53 -4.24 -9.54
CA TYR A 191 -6.04 -5.48 -10.11
C TYR A 191 -6.29 -6.54 -9.02
N ASN A 192 -5.30 -6.83 -8.18
CA ASN A 192 -5.40 -7.92 -7.22
C ASN A 192 -6.43 -7.68 -6.12
N GLU A 193 -6.58 -6.43 -5.67
CA GLU A 193 -7.46 -6.13 -4.54
C GLU A 193 -8.86 -5.70 -4.99
N HIS A 194 -9.03 -5.21 -6.24
CA HIS A 194 -10.30 -4.61 -6.65
C HIS A 194 -10.92 -5.18 -7.93
N LEU A 195 -10.12 -5.64 -8.92
CA LEU A 195 -10.64 -5.98 -10.24
C LEU A 195 -10.57 -7.45 -10.61
N ARG A 196 -9.94 -8.31 -9.82
CA ARG A 196 -9.90 -9.75 -10.13
C ARG A 196 -11.31 -10.35 -10.16
N ALA A 197 -11.51 -11.39 -10.93
CA ALA A 197 -12.83 -11.97 -11.23
C ALA A 197 -13.66 -12.33 -9.98
N GLU A 198 -13.00 -12.72 -8.87
CA GLU A 198 -13.69 -13.11 -7.64
C GLU A 198 -14.28 -11.94 -6.84
N VAL A 199 -13.82 -10.71 -7.10
CA VAL A 199 -14.27 -9.51 -6.39
C VAL A 199 -14.88 -8.46 -7.32
N PHE A 200 -14.93 -8.76 -8.63
CA PHE A 200 -15.51 -7.85 -9.63
C PHE A 200 -16.98 -7.54 -9.33
N PRO A 201 -17.48 -6.29 -9.53
CA PRO A 201 -16.80 -5.14 -10.15
C PRO A 201 -15.80 -4.42 -9.24
N MET A 202 -15.88 -4.55 -7.92
CA MET A 202 -14.90 -3.99 -6.98
C MET A 202 -15.14 -4.55 -5.56
N SER A 203 -14.05 -4.79 -4.82
CA SER A 203 -14.13 -5.07 -3.39
C SER A 203 -14.49 -3.79 -2.61
N TRP A 204 -15.52 -3.85 -1.78
CA TRP A 204 -15.95 -2.74 -0.92
C TRP A 204 -15.36 -2.81 0.49
N ILE A 205 -14.53 -3.79 0.78
CA ILE A 205 -13.97 -4.04 2.12
C ILE A 205 -13.15 -2.85 2.63
N TRP A 206 -12.45 -2.16 1.74
CA TRP A 206 -11.63 -0.99 2.08
C TRP A 206 -12.47 0.23 2.52
N ILE A 207 -13.76 0.29 2.13
CA ILE A 207 -14.71 1.33 2.56
C ILE A 207 -15.52 0.85 3.77
N THR A 208 -16.13 -0.35 3.65
CA THR A 208 -17.06 -0.85 4.69
C THR A 208 -16.33 -1.42 5.90
N GLY A 209 -15.10 -1.90 5.72
CA GLY A 209 -14.33 -2.65 6.72
C GLY A 209 -14.79 -4.09 6.91
N LYS A 210 -15.85 -4.51 6.24
CA LYS A 210 -16.54 -5.78 6.48
C LYS A 210 -16.32 -6.76 5.34
N MET A 211 -16.14 -8.03 5.69
CA MET A 211 -15.99 -9.14 4.75
C MET A 211 -17.10 -10.17 5.02
N PRO A 212 -17.82 -10.64 3.98
CA PRO A 212 -18.75 -11.77 4.12
C PRO A 212 -18.03 -13.01 4.65
N ILE A 213 -18.71 -13.79 5.49
CA ILE A 213 -18.09 -14.98 6.09
C ILE A 213 -17.78 -16.06 5.06
N GLU A 214 -18.54 -16.12 3.98
CA GLU A 214 -18.32 -17.02 2.84
C GLU A 214 -16.99 -16.69 2.14
N ASP A 215 -16.69 -15.39 1.94
CA ASP A 215 -15.44 -14.93 1.34
C ASP A 215 -14.26 -15.21 2.27
N LEU A 216 -14.44 -15.02 3.59
CA LEU A 216 -13.42 -15.41 4.56
C LEU A 216 -13.09 -16.90 4.45
N LYS A 217 -14.10 -17.77 4.39
CA LYS A 217 -13.94 -19.21 4.28
C LYS A 217 -13.26 -19.62 2.97
N ARG A 218 -13.61 -18.94 1.87
CA ARG A 218 -13.10 -19.24 0.53
C ARG A 218 -11.67 -18.76 0.33
N HIS A 219 -11.35 -17.54 0.75
CA HIS A 219 -10.07 -16.87 0.45
C HIS A 219 -9.07 -16.91 1.61
N HIS A 220 -9.55 -17.08 2.85
CA HIS A 220 -8.75 -17.11 4.07
C HIS A 220 -9.13 -18.30 4.98
N PRO A 221 -9.07 -19.55 4.47
CA PRO A 221 -9.59 -20.71 5.17
C PRO A 221 -8.89 -20.96 6.52
N ALA A 222 -7.59 -20.71 6.64
CA ALA A 222 -6.90 -20.86 7.91
C ALA A 222 -7.34 -19.83 8.98
N GLU A 223 -7.70 -18.61 8.57
CA GLU A 223 -8.27 -17.63 9.50
C GLU A 223 -9.69 -18.00 9.88
N TYR A 224 -10.50 -18.50 8.94
CA TYR A 224 -11.84 -18.99 9.22
C TYR A 224 -11.80 -20.13 10.25
N ASP A 225 -10.93 -21.14 10.06
CA ASP A 225 -10.80 -22.27 10.98
C ASP A 225 -10.28 -21.86 12.36
N LYS A 226 -9.43 -20.83 12.43
CA LYS A 226 -8.94 -20.28 13.68
C LYS A 226 -10.07 -19.61 14.48
N LEU A 227 -11.00 -18.93 13.81
CA LEU A 227 -12.09 -18.18 14.44
C LEU A 227 -13.32 -19.05 14.76
N TYR A 228 -13.66 -19.97 13.86
CA TYR A 228 -14.93 -20.71 13.87
C TYR A 228 -14.76 -22.22 13.76
N GLY A 229 -13.57 -22.75 13.47
CA GLY A 229 -13.31 -24.19 13.37
C GLY A 229 -13.48 -24.90 14.72
N ASP A 230 -13.97 -26.13 14.68
CA ASP A 230 -14.10 -26.97 15.87
C ASP A 230 -12.74 -27.25 16.51
N LYS A 231 -12.55 -26.84 17.77
CA LYS A 231 -11.34 -27.10 18.54
C LYS A 231 -11.08 -28.61 18.79
N LYS A 232 -11.99 -29.48 18.39
CA LYS A 232 -11.90 -30.94 18.58
C LYS A 232 -11.12 -31.68 17.48
N LYS A 233 -10.67 -30.96 16.42
CA LYS A 233 -9.91 -31.58 15.29
C LYS A 233 -8.44 -31.17 15.27
N ARG A 234 -7.88 -30.72 16.36
CA ARG A 234 -6.45 -30.47 16.52
C ARG A 234 -5.78 -31.51 17.39
#